data_66c7c17618437202687b9d808d7b29d7
#
_entry.id   66c7c17618437202687b9d808d7b29d7
#
_cell.length_a   1.000
_cell.length_b   1.000
_cell.length_c   1.000
_cell.angle_alpha   90.00
_cell.angle_beta   90.00
_cell.angle_gamma   90.00
#
_symmetry.space_group_name_H-M   'P 1'
#
loop_
_entity.id
_entity.type
_entity.pdbx_description
1 polymer ?
#
loop_
_entity_poly.entity_id
_entity_poly.type
_entity_poly.pdbx_seq_one_letter_code
_entity_poly.pdbx_strand_id
1 'polypeptide(L)'
;YLVDDLRAIKSPEEQELMREASALNDQATLALINLVADGLPESEMVSELAGIYQRLGCQGFSFEPIIAYGANGADPHHETNDDRPQPGDSVVIDIGSSYKGYCSDMTRTVFYGEPDEESRRVYETVRQAQEAAVKAVRPGVTFASIDRAARQVIEEAGYGEYFTHRTGHFIGREVHEAGDVSEFNQA
;
A
#
# COMPACT_ATOMS: atom_id res chain seq x y z
N TYR A 1 -13.26 21.20 2.95
CA TYR A 1 -14.30 21.93 2.21
C TYR A 1 -15.53 21.03 2.06
N LEU A 2 -16.76 21.61 1.87
CA LEU A 2 -18.05 20.87 1.88
C LEU A 2 -18.10 19.66 0.95
N VAL A 3 -17.51 19.74 -0.23
CA VAL A 3 -17.49 18.64 -1.21
C VAL A 3 -16.60 17.50 -0.73
N ASP A 4 -15.47 17.80 -0.13
CA ASP A 4 -14.52 16.82 0.39
C ASP A 4 -15.14 16.06 1.58
N ASP A 5 -15.85 16.77 2.47
CA ASP A 5 -16.56 16.17 3.58
C ASP A 5 -17.69 15.21 3.10
N LEU A 6 -18.39 15.59 2.01
CA LEU A 6 -19.40 14.71 1.40
C LEU A 6 -18.80 13.46 0.77
N ARG A 7 -17.60 13.56 0.18
CA ARG A 7 -16.88 12.43 -0.43
C ARG A 7 -16.28 11.49 0.60
N ALA A 8 -16.03 11.96 1.82
CA ALA A 8 -15.47 11.12 2.88
C ALA A 8 -16.41 9.96 3.28
N ILE A 9 -17.71 10.18 3.23
CA ILE A 9 -18.72 9.17 3.57
C ILE A 9 -19.28 8.56 2.28
N LYS A 10 -18.86 7.33 2.00
CA LYS A 10 -19.24 6.60 0.78
C LYS A 10 -20.63 5.98 0.91
N SER A 11 -21.46 6.12 -0.13
CA SER A 11 -22.73 5.41 -0.23
C SER A 11 -22.53 3.89 -0.33
N PRO A 12 -23.55 3.06 -0.10
CA PRO A 12 -23.43 1.61 -0.31
C PRO A 12 -22.95 1.22 -1.71
N GLU A 13 -23.41 1.93 -2.74
CA GLU A 13 -23.02 1.70 -4.15
C GLU A 13 -21.54 2.05 -4.37
N GLU A 14 -21.07 3.17 -3.80
CA GLU A 14 -19.66 3.57 -3.86
C GLU A 14 -18.77 2.57 -3.13
N GLN A 15 -19.19 2.09 -1.96
CA GLN A 15 -18.47 1.06 -1.21
C GLN A 15 -18.35 -0.24 -2.01
N GLU A 16 -19.37 -0.63 -2.77
CA GLU A 16 -19.30 -1.82 -3.61
C GLU A 16 -18.33 -1.65 -4.76
N LEU A 17 -18.33 -0.49 -5.43
CA LEU A 17 -17.34 -0.18 -6.48
C LEU A 17 -15.90 -0.19 -5.94
N MET A 18 -15.68 0.32 -4.74
CA MET A 18 -14.37 0.27 -4.09
C MET A 18 -13.95 -1.17 -3.74
N ARG A 19 -14.91 -2.03 -3.30
CA ARG A 19 -14.63 -3.46 -3.08
C ARG A 19 -14.28 -4.17 -4.36
N GLU A 20 -15.01 -3.90 -5.46
CA GLU A 20 -14.70 -4.45 -6.79
C GLU A 20 -13.29 -4.01 -7.22
N ALA A 21 -12.96 -2.71 -7.11
CA ALA A 21 -11.63 -2.19 -7.44
C ALA A 21 -10.52 -2.85 -6.61
N SER A 22 -10.72 -2.99 -5.30
CA SER A 22 -9.77 -3.68 -4.42
C SER A 22 -9.60 -5.17 -4.77
N ALA A 23 -10.69 -5.88 -5.09
CA ALA A 23 -10.63 -7.29 -5.46
C ALA A 23 -9.88 -7.52 -6.79
N LEU A 24 -9.98 -6.59 -7.74
CA LEU A 24 -9.18 -6.63 -8.97
C LEU A 24 -7.70 -6.35 -8.68
N ASN A 25 -7.44 -5.42 -7.76
CA ASN A 25 -6.08 -5.10 -7.34
C ASN A 25 -5.43 -6.27 -6.57
N ASP A 26 -6.18 -7.01 -5.74
CA ASP A 26 -5.71 -8.25 -5.12
C ASP A 26 -5.21 -9.28 -6.15
N GLN A 27 -5.98 -9.46 -7.24
CA GLN A 27 -5.61 -10.37 -8.32
C GLN A 27 -4.34 -9.89 -9.05
N ALA A 28 -4.22 -8.59 -9.30
CA ALA A 28 -3.04 -8.00 -9.92
C ALA A 28 -1.80 -8.14 -9.03
N THR A 29 -1.94 -7.85 -7.73
CA THR A 29 -0.87 -8.00 -6.74
C THR A 29 -0.37 -9.44 -6.69
N LEU A 30 -1.27 -10.42 -6.63
CA LEU A 30 -0.90 -11.83 -6.62
C LEU A 30 -0.18 -12.24 -7.92
N ALA A 31 -0.63 -11.73 -9.06
CA ALA A 31 0.01 -11.99 -10.34
C ALA A 31 1.46 -11.44 -10.36
N LEU A 32 1.67 -10.20 -9.87
CA LEU A 32 3.02 -9.62 -9.75
C LEU A 32 3.91 -10.38 -8.77
N ILE A 33 3.40 -10.78 -7.61
CA ILE A 33 4.16 -11.58 -6.64
C ILE A 33 4.68 -12.86 -7.29
N ASN A 34 3.88 -13.51 -8.14
CA ASN A 34 4.32 -14.72 -8.85
C ASN A 34 5.44 -14.45 -9.87
N LEU A 35 5.55 -13.22 -10.40
CA LEU A 35 6.62 -12.82 -11.31
C LEU A 35 7.93 -12.44 -10.60
N VAL A 36 7.91 -12.23 -9.28
CA VAL A 36 9.11 -11.84 -8.53
C VAL A 36 10.22 -12.87 -8.70
N ALA A 37 9.89 -14.16 -8.75
CA ALA A 37 10.87 -15.22 -8.92
C ALA A 37 11.64 -15.16 -10.27
N ASP A 38 11.09 -14.48 -11.29
CA ASP A 38 11.71 -14.33 -12.60
C ASP A 38 12.85 -13.29 -12.58
N GLY A 39 12.97 -12.50 -11.51
CA GLY A 39 14.03 -11.50 -11.35
C GLY A 39 13.99 -10.40 -12.42
N LEU A 40 12.78 -9.99 -12.82
CA LEU A 40 12.57 -8.93 -13.80
C LEU A 40 13.06 -7.58 -13.26
N PRO A 41 13.47 -6.63 -14.12
CA PRO A 41 13.68 -5.24 -13.70
C PRO A 41 12.38 -4.62 -13.17
N GLU A 42 12.49 -3.62 -12.29
CA GLU A 42 11.34 -2.89 -11.77
C GLU A 42 10.43 -2.36 -12.90
N SER A 43 11.02 -1.78 -13.95
CA SER A 43 10.30 -1.23 -15.11
C SER A 43 9.54 -2.29 -15.91
N GLU A 44 10.09 -3.51 -16.03
CA GLU A 44 9.38 -4.63 -16.67
C GLU A 44 8.20 -5.11 -15.81
N MET A 45 8.33 -5.13 -14.48
CA MET A 45 7.23 -5.46 -13.57
C MET A 45 6.06 -4.49 -13.72
N VAL A 46 6.33 -3.18 -13.88
CA VAL A 46 5.29 -2.17 -14.17
C VAL A 46 4.64 -2.41 -15.52
N SER A 47 5.42 -2.78 -16.53
CA SER A 47 4.91 -3.12 -17.87
C SER A 47 3.97 -4.34 -17.83
N GLU A 48 4.34 -5.37 -17.08
CA GLU A 48 3.47 -6.55 -16.85
C GLU A 48 2.18 -6.16 -16.12
N LEU A 49 2.28 -5.29 -15.09
CA LEU A 49 1.10 -4.78 -14.37
C LEU A 49 0.11 -4.09 -15.29
N ALA A 50 0.57 -3.27 -16.25
CA ALA A 50 -0.30 -2.62 -17.22
C ALA A 50 -1.11 -3.64 -18.03
N GLY A 51 -0.45 -4.72 -18.48
CA GLY A 51 -1.10 -5.83 -19.16
C GLY A 51 -2.09 -6.60 -18.27
N ILE A 52 -1.76 -6.79 -17.01
CA ILE A 52 -2.64 -7.44 -16.02
C ILE A 52 -3.90 -6.61 -15.82
N TYR A 53 -3.80 -5.31 -15.55
CA TYR A 53 -4.95 -4.43 -15.35
C TYR A 53 -5.84 -4.35 -16.59
N GLN A 54 -5.25 -4.34 -17.79
CA GLN A 54 -6.03 -4.38 -19.04
C GLN A 54 -6.86 -5.67 -19.13
N ARG A 55 -6.28 -6.83 -18.82
CA ARG A 55 -7.00 -8.12 -18.80
C ARG A 55 -8.10 -8.18 -17.75
N LEU A 56 -7.91 -7.53 -16.60
CA LEU A 56 -8.89 -7.43 -15.52
C LEU A 56 -9.99 -6.39 -15.78
N GLY A 57 -9.89 -5.61 -16.86
CA GLY A 57 -10.88 -4.57 -17.21
C GLY A 57 -10.78 -3.30 -16.40
N CYS A 58 -9.63 -3.05 -15.77
CA CYS A 58 -9.34 -1.78 -15.09
C CYS A 58 -9.09 -0.67 -16.11
N GLN A 59 -9.35 0.58 -15.71
CA GLN A 59 -9.21 1.76 -16.57
C GLN A 59 -7.76 2.30 -16.61
N GLY A 60 -6.84 1.69 -15.87
CA GLY A 60 -5.43 2.06 -15.74
C GLY A 60 -4.99 2.15 -14.28
N PHE A 61 -3.84 2.74 -14.07
CA PHE A 61 -3.30 2.99 -12.73
C PHE A 61 -4.09 4.08 -12.01
N SER A 62 -4.25 3.97 -10.69
CA SER A 62 -4.78 5.05 -9.85
C SER A 62 -3.68 6.03 -9.43
N PHE A 63 -2.45 5.58 -9.42
CA PHE A 63 -1.21 6.35 -9.23
C PHE A 63 -0.06 5.65 -9.96
N GLU A 64 1.09 6.31 -10.09
CA GLU A 64 2.27 5.71 -10.69
C GLU A 64 2.76 4.54 -9.83
N PRO A 65 2.81 3.30 -10.35
CA PRO A 65 3.18 2.13 -9.57
C PRO A 65 4.60 2.23 -9.02
N ILE A 66 4.80 1.81 -7.79
CA ILE A 66 6.12 1.70 -7.17
C ILE A 66 6.46 0.22 -7.04
N ILE A 67 7.45 -0.22 -7.80
CA ILE A 67 8.13 -1.49 -7.61
C ILE A 67 9.54 -1.14 -7.16
N ALA A 68 9.94 -1.57 -5.96
CA ALA A 68 11.21 -1.16 -5.39
C ALA A 68 11.93 -2.35 -4.76
N TYR A 69 13.18 -2.58 -5.19
CA TYR A 69 14.01 -3.68 -4.74
C TYR A 69 15.05 -3.22 -3.72
N GLY A 70 15.21 -4.00 -2.64
CA GLY A 70 16.23 -3.77 -1.63
C GLY A 70 16.22 -2.33 -1.08
N ALA A 71 17.31 -1.61 -1.25
CA ALA A 71 17.47 -0.24 -0.73
C ALA A 71 16.50 0.77 -1.36
N ASN A 72 16.02 0.56 -2.59
CA ASN A 72 15.03 1.41 -3.25
C ASN A 72 13.72 1.46 -2.46
N GLY A 73 13.36 0.39 -1.76
CA GLY A 73 12.17 0.33 -0.92
C GLY A 73 12.20 1.22 0.32
N ALA A 74 13.32 1.88 0.62
CA ALA A 74 13.42 2.87 1.69
C ALA A 74 12.90 4.26 1.28
N ASP A 75 12.76 4.53 -0.01
CA ASP A 75 12.19 5.76 -0.54
C ASP A 75 10.70 5.57 -0.85
N PRO A 76 9.78 6.20 -0.09
CA PRO A 76 8.34 6.08 -0.32
C PRO A 76 7.88 6.73 -1.64
N HIS A 77 8.74 7.46 -2.32
CA HIS A 77 8.50 8.08 -3.62
C HIS A 77 9.47 7.58 -4.70
N HIS A 78 10.02 6.36 -4.51
CA HIS A 78 10.93 5.76 -5.46
C HIS A 78 10.37 5.80 -6.88
N GLU A 79 11.14 6.34 -7.80
CA GLU A 79 10.85 6.25 -9.24
C GLU A 79 11.37 4.91 -9.77
N THR A 80 10.44 4.06 -10.21
CA THR A 80 10.74 2.74 -10.76
C THR A 80 11.78 2.84 -11.88
N ASN A 81 12.81 2.01 -11.84
CA ASN A 81 13.95 2.01 -12.76
C ASN A 81 14.24 0.62 -13.33
N ASP A 82 15.43 0.41 -13.90
CA ASP A 82 15.85 -0.88 -14.48
C ASP A 82 16.64 -1.77 -13.51
N ASP A 83 16.62 -1.48 -12.22
CA ASP A 83 17.28 -2.31 -11.21
C ASP A 83 16.62 -3.70 -11.14
N ARG A 84 17.46 -4.71 -10.87
CA ARG A 84 17.04 -6.10 -10.71
C ARG A 84 17.23 -6.54 -9.26
N PRO A 85 16.34 -7.39 -8.73
CA PRO A 85 16.46 -7.85 -7.35
C PRO A 85 17.70 -8.72 -7.16
N GLN A 86 18.31 -8.60 -5.99
CA GLN A 86 19.39 -9.49 -5.55
C GLN A 86 18.85 -10.48 -4.51
N PRO A 87 19.42 -11.69 -4.39
CA PRO A 87 19.00 -12.64 -3.38
C PRO A 87 19.02 -12.04 -1.96
N GLY A 88 17.89 -12.08 -1.28
CA GLY A 88 17.67 -11.50 0.04
C GLY A 88 16.99 -10.13 0.03
N ASP A 89 16.88 -9.47 -1.12
CA ASP A 89 16.22 -8.18 -1.22
C ASP A 89 14.73 -8.25 -0.86
N SER A 90 14.28 -7.22 -0.14
CA SER A 90 12.86 -6.91 -0.06
C SER A 90 12.36 -6.42 -1.41
N VAL A 91 11.15 -6.79 -1.76
CA VAL A 91 10.43 -6.35 -2.96
C VAL A 91 9.17 -5.65 -2.51
N VAL A 92 9.16 -4.34 -2.55
CA VAL A 92 7.97 -3.52 -2.29
C VAL A 92 7.18 -3.42 -3.59
N ILE A 93 5.92 -3.79 -3.52
CA ILE A 93 4.94 -3.71 -4.62
C ILE A 93 3.83 -2.80 -4.12
N ASP A 94 3.83 -1.55 -4.58
CA ASP A 94 2.83 -0.55 -4.23
C ASP A 94 2.08 -0.14 -5.49
N ILE A 95 0.85 -0.62 -5.61
CA ILE A 95 0.06 -0.57 -6.84
C ILE A 95 -1.40 -0.23 -6.57
N GLY A 96 -2.02 0.40 -7.53
CA GLY A 96 -3.42 0.71 -7.48
C GLY A 96 -4.04 0.81 -8.86
N SER A 97 -5.29 0.42 -8.98
CA SER A 97 -6.06 0.52 -10.23
C SER A 97 -7.23 1.48 -10.11
N SER A 98 -7.64 2.05 -11.23
CA SER A 98 -8.91 2.74 -11.37
C SER A 98 -9.92 1.79 -12.02
N TYR A 99 -11.08 1.63 -11.37
CA TYR A 99 -12.16 0.79 -11.86
C TYR A 99 -13.51 1.47 -11.67
N LYS A 100 -14.25 1.69 -12.75
CA LYS A 100 -15.54 2.42 -12.76
C LYS A 100 -15.49 3.78 -12.03
N GLY A 101 -14.35 4.46 -12.13
CA GLY A 101 -14.12 5.78 -11.54
C GLY A 101 -13.81 5.77 -10.04
N TYR A 102 -13.47 4.62 -9.45
CA TYR A 102 -12.98 4.47 -8.08
C TYR A 102 -11.57 3.88 -8.07
N CYS A 103 -10.76 4.36 -7.15
CA CYS A 103 -9.37 3.94 -6.99
C CYS A 103 -9.26 2.77 -6.00
N SER A 104 -8.31 1.89 -6.24
CA SER A 104 -7.72 1.00 -5.24
C SER A 104 -6.28 1.40 -4.97
N ASP A 105 -5.76 0.96 -3.84
CA ASP A 105 -4.41 1.23 -3.36
C ASP A 105 -3.98 0.06 -2.46
N MET A 106 -2.84 -0.54 -2.76
CA MET A 106 -2.36 -1.71 -2.03
C MET A 106 -0.86 -1.85 -2.10
N THR A 107 -0.23 -1.88 -0.94
CA THR A 107 1.19 -2.23 -0.82
C THR A 107 1.37 -3.65 -0.29
N ARG A 108 2.26 -4.40 -0.88
CA ARG A 108 2.77 -5.68 -0.37
C ARG A 108 4.28 -5.73 -0.44
N THR A 109 4.88 -6.30 0.58
CA THR A 109 6.32 -6.58 0.59
C THR A 109 6.53 -8.09 0.61
N VAL A 110 7.34 -8.57 -0.30
CA VAL A 110 7.82 -9.95 -0.37
C VAL A 110 9.35 -9.95 -0.45
N PHE A 111 9.98 -11.12 -0.56
CA PHE A 111 11.43 -11.22 -0.66
C PHE A 111 11.83 -12.00 -1.91
N TYR A 112 12.90 -11.56 -2.55
CA TYR A 112 13.55 -12.31 -3.60
C TYR A 112 14.59 -13.25 -2.98
N GLY A 113 14.23 -14.52 -2.81
CA GLY A 113 15.01 -15.50 -2.06
C GLY A 113 14.82 -15.39 -0.53
N GLU A 114 15.85 -15.77 0.24
CA GLU A 114 15.80 -15.77 1.69
C GLU A 114 16.30 -14.43 2.28
N PRO A 115 15.46 -13.70 3.02
CA PRO A 115 15.87 -12.47 3.70
C PRO A 115 16.79 -12.79 4.89
N ASP A 116 17.61 -11.82 5.28
CA ASP A 116 18.34 -11.89 6.53
C ASP A 116 17.41 -11.76 7.77
N GLU A 117 17.96 -11.99 8.97
CA GLU A 117 17.19 -11.96 10.22
C GLU A 117 16.66 -10.56 10.54
N GLU A 118 17.41 -9.49 10.19
CA GLU A 118 16.97 -8.11 10.42
C GLU A 118 15.81 -7.75 9.51
N SER A 119 15.91 -8.02 8.21
CA SER A 119 14.84 -7.79 7.23
C SER A 119 13.57 -8.53 7.61
N ARG A 120 13.69 -9.78 8.06
CA ARG A 120 12.56 -10.58 8.55
C ARG A 120 11.92 -9.96 9.79
N ARG A 121 12.73 -9.47 10.72
CA ARG A 121 12.26 -8.82 11.96
C ARG A 121 11.55 -7.51 11.67
N VAL A 122 12.09 -6.68 10.79
CA VAL A 122 11.45 -5.43 10.35
C VAL A 122 10.11 -5.71 9.69
N TYR A 123 10.08 -6.64 8.73
CA TYR A 123 8.84 -7.05 8.06
C TYR A 123 7.76 -7.49 9.04
N GLU A 124 8.12 -8.37 9.99
CA GLU A 124 7.18 -8.88 10.99
C GLU A 124 6.68 -7.77 11.93
N THR A 125 7.56 -6.82 12.29
CA THR A 125 7.17 -5.64 13.09
C THR A 125 6.14 -4.79 12.35
N VAL A 126 6.38 -4.49 11.07
CA VAL A 126 5.45 -3.70 10.25
C VAL A 126 4.12 -4.44 10.06
N ARG A 127 4.16 -5.76 9.84
CA ARG A 127 2.94 -6.58 9.74
C ARG A 127 2.10 -6.51 11.02
N GLN A 128 2.75 -6.63 12.19
CA GLN A 128 2.07 -6.50 13.50
C GLN A 128 1.53 -5.09 13.73
N ALA A 129 2.26 -4.06 13.33
CA ALA A 129 1.82 -2.68 13.42
C ALA A 129 0.56 -2.43 12.57
N GLN A 130 0.55 -2.90 11.33
CA GLN A 130 -0.60 -2.83 10.43
C GLN A 130 -1.82 -3.56 11.03
N GLU A 131 -1.63 -4.77 11.56
CA GLU A 131 -2.70 -5.51 12.23
C GLU A 131 -3.23 -4.77 13.47
N ALA A 132 -2.37 -4.12 14.25
CA ALA A 132 -2.78 -3.34 15.42
C ALA A 132 -3.63 -2.14 15.00
N ALA A 133 -3.25 -1.41 13.94
CA ALA A 133 -4.03 -0.33 13.37
C ALA A 133 -5.41 -0.82 12.89
N VAL A 134 -5.46 -1.89 12.11
CA VAL A 134 -6.73 -2.46 11.62
C VAL A 134 -7.65 -2.89 12.76
N LYS A 135 -7.11 -3.52 13.80
CA LYS A 135 -7.88 -3.91 15.02
C LYS A 135 -8.41 -2.70 15.80
N ALA A 136 -7.74 -1.55 15.71
CA ALA A 136 -8.17 -0.33 16.38
C ALA A 136 -9.35 0.36 15.66
N VAL A 137 -9.58 0.07 14.38
CA VAL A 137 -10.65 0.69 13.57
C VAL A 137 -12.03 0.27 14.10
N ARG A 138 -12.78 1.24 14.61
CA ARG A 138 -14.18 1.07 15.02
C ARG A 138 -14.88 2.43 15.13
N PRO A 139 -16.21 2.49 15.06
CA PRO A 139 -16.94 3.75 15.26
C PRO A 139 -16.60 4.43 16.59
N GLY A 140 -16.37 5.74 16.55
CA GLY A 140 -16.13 6.58 17.73
C GLY A 140 -14.67 6.67 18.19
N VAL A 141 -13.71 6.05 17.48
CA VAL A 141 -12.27 6.27 17.72
C VAL A 141 -11.75 7.39 16.83
N THR A 142 -10.73 8.11 17.28
CA THR A 142 -10.06 9.12 16.45
C THR A 142 -9.08 8.47 15.49
N PHE A 143 -8.82 9.09 14.33
CA PHE A 143 -7.78 8.63 13.41
C PHE A 143 -6.39 8.63 14.06
N ALA A 144 -6.13 9.59 14.96
CA ALA A 144 -4.90 9.62 15.76
C ALA A 144 -4.72 8.36 16.64
N SER A 145 -5.82 7.80 17.18
CA SER A 145 -5.72 6.58 17.97
C SER A 145 -5.38 5.34 17.14
N ILE A 146 -5.79 5.32 15.88
CA ILE A 146 -5.45 4.26 14.91
C ILE A 146 -3.97 4.35 14.54
N ASP A 147 -3.48 5.54 14.19
CA ASP A 147 -2.05 5.76 13.90
C ASP A 147 -1.18 5.38 15.11
N ARG A 148 -1.57 5.80 16.30
CA ARG A 148 -0.84 5.49 17.53
C ARG A 148 -0.74 3.99 17.79
N ALA A 149 -1.77 3.21 17.45
CA ALA A 149 -1.75 1.77 17.61
C ALA A 149 -0.66 1.09 16.75
N ALA A 150 -0.47 1.56 15.50
CA ALA A 150 0.62 1.09 14.65
C ALA A 150 1.99 1.59 15.15
N ARG A 151 2.08 2.89 15.42
CA ARG A 151 3.32 3.57 15.82
C ARG A 151 3.91 2.98 17.09
N GLN A 152 3.08 2.67 18.06
CA GLN A 152 3.53 2.06 19.32
C GLN A 152 4.24 0.71 19.09
N VAL A 153 3.73 -0.15 18.22
CA VAL A 153 4.37 -1.44 17.90
C VAL A 153 5.76 -1.23 17.30
N ILE A 154 5.88 -0.26 16.39
CA ILE A 154 7.15 0.06 15.72
C ILE A 154 8.16 0.64 16.71
N GLU A 155 7.73 1.55 17.61
CA GLU A 155 8.55 2.17 18.66
C GLU A 155 9.04 1.15 19.67
N GLU A 156 8.17 0.25 20.16
CA GLU A 156 8.52 -0.81 21.10
C GLU A 156 9.52 -1.81 20.51
N ALA A 157 9.50 -2.00 19.19
CA ALA A 157 10.50 -2.81 18.50
C ALA A 157 11.83 -2.07 18.22
N GLY A 158 11.93 -0.78 18.55
CA GLY A 158 13.14 0.03 18.38
C GLY A 158 13.29 0.70 17.03
N TYR A 159 12.24 0.73 16.20
CA TYR A 159 12.26 1.29 14.84
C TYR A 159 11.50 2.62 14.71
N GLY A 160 11.10 3.24 15.83
CA GLY A 160 10.26 4.45 15.83
C GLY A 160 10.83 5.61 15.02
N GLU A 161 12.14 5.83 15.05
CA GLU A 161 12.82 6.90 14.31
C GLU A 161 12.71 6.74 12.76
N TYR A 162 12.48 5.52 12.28
CA TYR A 162 12.35 5.22 10.85
C TYR A 162 10.89 5.33 10.36
N PHE A 163 9.90 5.38 11.26
CA PHE A 163 8.50 5.53 10.89
C PHE A 163 8.13 7.01 10.79
N THR A 164 8.55 7.64 9.71
CA THR A 164 8.39 9.09 9.46
C THR A 164 7.10 9.44 8.72
N HIS A 165 6.36 8.45 8.24
CA HIS A 165 5.12 8.63 7.47
C HIS A 165 3.87 8.47 8.35
N ARG A 166 2.71 8.92 7.85
CA ARG A 166 1.39 8.62 8.43
C ARG A 166 0.98 7.17 8.17
N THR A 167 0.08 6.63 9.00
CA THR A 167 -0.42 5.25 8.86
C THR A 167 -1.32 5.06 7.64
N GLY A 168 -2.04 6.11 7.21
CA GLY A 168 -2.91 5.99 6.04
C GLY A 168 -3.55 7.30 5.60
N HIS A 169 -4.40 7.21 4.59
CA HIS A 169 -5.11 8.33 3.99
C HIS A 169 -6.51 7.91 3.52
N PHE A 170 -7.35 8.88 3.23
CA PHE A 170 -8.65 8.63 2.61
C PHE A 170 -8.48 8.36 1.12
N ILE A 171 -9.35 7.51 0.60
CA ILE A 171 -9.37 7.06 -0.80
C ILE A 171 -10.82 6.99 -1.30
N GLY A 172 -11.01 7.10 -2.60
CA GLY A 172 -12.32 6.98 -3.23
C GLY A 172 -12.21 7.13 -4.74
N ARG A 173 -12.71 8.25 -5.26
CA ARG A 173 -12.57 8.60 -6.69
C ARG A 173 -11.18 9.08 -7.06
N GLU A 174 -10.44 9.53 -6.06
CA GLU A 174 -9.02 9.87 -6.14
C GLU A 174 -8.27 8.98 -5.14
N VAL A 175 -7.02 8.69 -5.44
CA VAL A 175 -6.18 7.85 -4.55
C VAL A 175 -5.94 8.56 -3.22
N HIS A 176 -5.73 9.87 -3.23
CA HIS A 176 -5.62 10.69 -2.04
C HIS A 176 -6.79 11.66 -1.96
N GLU A 177 -7.78 11.36 -1.13
CA GLU A 177 -8.86 12.28 -0.78
C GLU A 177 -8.55 13.05 0.50
N ALA A 178 -9.32 14.10 0.79
CA ALA A 178 -9.13 14.93 1.97
C ALA A 178 -9.37 14.13 3.26
N GLY A 179 -8.33 13.95 4.03
CA GLY A 179 -8.30 13.21 5.28
C GLY A 179 -7.13 12.23 5.35
N ASP A 180 -6.61 12.05 6.54
CA ASP A 180 -5.49 11.14 6.81
C ASP A 180 -5.68 10.38 8.13
N VAL A 181 -4.91 9.30 8.28
CA VAL A 181 -4.76 8.55 9.52
C VAL A 181 -3.37 8.85 10.05
N SER A 182 -3.27 9.91 10.85
CA SER A 182 -2.03 10.39 11.46
C SER A 182 -2.24 10.73 12.93
N GLU A 183 -1.15 10.81 13.70
CA GLU A 183 -1.17 11.18 15.12
C GLU A 183 -1.79 12.57 15.40
N PHE A 184 -1.87 13.43 14.37
CA PHE A 184 -2.43 14.78 14.49
C PHE A 184 -3.94 14.85 14.21
N ASN A 185 -4.53 13.82 13.59
CA ASN A 185 -5.95 13.83 13.23
C ASN A 185 -6.84 13.35 14.39
N GLN A 186 -7.46 14.30 15.05
CA GLN A 186 -8.35 14.07 16.20
C GLN A 186 -9.82 13.84 15.83
N ALA A 187 -10.17 13.84 14.54
CA ALA A 187 -11.51 13.54 14.07
C ALA A 187 -11.89 12.07 14.26
#